data_470d82b2145c978e24112bf4250ece60
#
_entry.id   470d82b2145c978e24112bf4250ece60
#
_cell.length_a   1.000
_cell.length_b   1.000
_cell.length_c   1.000
_cell.angle_alpha   90.00
_cell.angle_beta   90.00
_cell.angle_gamma   90.00
#
_symmetry.space_group_name_H-M   'P 1'
#
loop_
_entity.id
_entity.type
_entity.pdbx_description
1 polymer ?
#
loop_
_entity_poly.entity_id
_entity_poly.type
_entity_poly.pdbx_seq_one_letter_code
_entity_poly.pdbx_strand_id
1 'polypeptide(L)'
;MKIGIALGGGGAKGFAHLGVLKALGEKGIKPDMVSGTSAGSIVGAFIAAGKEPEEILELVKKHRFIDFAKVTLPGGGFFTLDNFEKLMEKLLPAREFSDLKLPFYASVTNLYTGKVEYKNDGPLIPVIKASCAIPVLFTPVRLDGQMYLDGGILDNLPYTPLAGKCDRIIVVNVNSGSEGVERLGSLKGAALRAFEIIANRDSENAKCNCSLIIEPPGLGKFKILDTSHADDLFEIGYNHCNQIDVESALE
;
A
#
# COMPACT_ATOMS: atom_id res chain seq x y z
N MET A 1 2.40 10.68 -23.21
CA MET A 1 2.57 11.06 -21.79
C MET A 1 2.55 9.79 -20.94
N LYS A 2 3.60 9.54 -20.15
CA LYS A 2 3.68 8.38 -19.24
C LYS A 2 3.19 8.78 -17.85
N ILE A 3 2.27 8.02 -17.31
CA ILE A 3 1.67 8.26 -15.99
C ILE A 3 2.17 7.22 -14.99
N GLY A 4 2.78 7.69 -13.90
CA GLY A 4 3.13 6.87 -12.75
C GLY A 4 2.09 7.02 -11.64
N ILE A 5 1.71 5.91 -10.98
CA ILE A 5 0.83 5.95 -9.82
C ILE A 5 1.54 5.36 -8.61
N ALA A 6 1.69 6.17 -7.55
CA ALA A 6 2.24 5.75 -6.27
C ALA A 6 1.11 5.54 -5.25
N LEU A 7 1.02 4.33 -4.70
CA LEU A 7 -0.03 3.91 -3.78
C LEU A 7 0.54 3.79 -2.35
N GLY A 8 0.07 4.63 -1.46
CA GLY A 8 0.52 4.65 -0.08
C GLY A 8 0.10 3.43 0.74
N GLY A 9 0.82 3.17 1.83
CA GLY A 9 0.41 2.19 2.83
C GLY A 9 -0.79 2.70 3.65
N GLY A 10 -1.55 1.77 4.25
CA GLY A 10 -2.73 2.15 5.05
C GLY A 10 -3.54 0.98 5.61
N GLY A 11 -3.04 -0.25 5.47
CA GLY A 11 -3.76 -1.45 5.89
C GLY A 11 -5.10 -1.58 5.16
N ALA A 12 -6.19 -1.85 5.88
CA ALA A 12 -7.52 -2.00 5.29
C ALA A 12 -8.01 -0.77 4.49
N LYS A 13 -7.50 0.44 4.82
CA LYS A 13 -7.81 1.64 4.03
C LYS A 13 -7.34 1.54 2.56
N GLY A 14 -6.47 0.57 2.26
CA GLY A 14 -6.03 0.26 0.90
C GLY A 14 -7.17 -0.06 -0.08
N PHE A 15 -8.36 -0.47 0.40
CA PHE A 15 -9.53 -0.62 -0.46
C PHE A 15 -9.95 0.70 -1.13
N ALA A 16 -9.65 1.86 -0.53
CA ALA A 16 -9.89 3.16 -1.15
C ALA A 16 -9.01 3.40 -2.39
N HIS A 17 -7.81 2.79 -2.48
CA HIS A 17 -7.01 2.83 -3.70
C HIS A 17 -7.75 2.25 -4.89
N LEU A 18 -8.50 1.16 -4.69
CA LEU A 18 -9.26 0.50 -5.76
C LEU A 18 -10.36 1.43 -6.30
N GLY A 19 -11.06 2.13 -5.41
CA GLY A 19 -12.06 3.14 -5.80
C GLY A 19 -11.44 4.29 -6.61
N VAL A 20 -10.30 4.82 -6.14
CA VAL A 20 -9.56 5.86 -6.86
C VAL A 20 -9.12 5.38 -8.23
N LEU A 21 -8.53 4.18 -8.32
CA LEU A 21 -8.04 3.61 -9.58
C LEU A 21 -9.17 3.35 -10.57
N LYS A 22 -10.35 2.93 -10.10
CA LYS A 22 -11.54 2.79 -10.94
C LYS A 22 -11.98 4.15 -11.51
N ALA A 23 -12.11 5.18 -10.68
CA ALA A 23 -12.49 6.51 -11.12
C ALA A 23 -11.48 7.10 -12.12
N LEU A 24 -10.17 6.91 -11.88
CA LEU A 24 -9.12 7.30 -12.83
C LEU A 24 -9.27 6.56 -14.17
N GLY A 25 -9.53 5.24 -14.12
CA GLY A 25 -9.73 4.42 -15.32
C GLY A 25 -10.94 4.86 -16.16
N GLU A 26 -12.05 5.24 -15.52
CA GLU A 26 -13.24 5.79 -16.17
C GLU A 26 -12.99 7.15 -16.86
N LYS A 27 -12.03 7.93 -16.32
CA LYS A 27 -11.53 9.17 -16.94
C LYS A 27 -10.46 8.92 -18.01
N GLY A 28 -10.18 7.65 -18.36
CA GLY A 28 -9.16 7.26 -19.35
C GLY A 28 -7.72 7.35 -18.83
N ILE A 29 -7.52 7.56 -17.54
CA ILE A 29 -6.21 7.69 -16.90
C ILE A 29 -5.78 6.32 -16.37
N LYS A 30 -4.79 5.72 -17.05
CA LYS A 30 -4.23 4.41 -16.68
C LYS A 30 -2.74 4.55 -16.37
N PRO A 31 -2.21 3.79 -15.39
CA PRO A 31 -0.78 3.83 -15.11
C PRO A 31 0.05 3.15 -16.20
N ASP A 32 1.18 3.75 -16.54
CA ASP A 32 2.27 3.09 -17.29
C ASP A 32 3.28 2.43 -16.33
N MET A 33 3.32 2.87 -15.07
CA MET A 33 4.20 2.39 -14.02
C MET A 33 3.54 2.57 -12.66
N VAL A 34 3.73 1.61 -11.76
CA VAL A 34 3.13 1.62 -10.42
C VAL A 34 4.21 1.46 -9.35
N SER A 35 4.03 2.14 -8.23
CA SER A 35 4.77 1.88 -7.00
C SER A 35 3.83 1.76 -5.82
N GLY A 36 4.23 1.03 -4.78
CA GLY A 36 3.35 0.83 -3.64
C GLY A 36 4.10 0.50 -2.35
N THR A 37 3.51 0.90 -1.22
CA THR A 37 3.97 0.56 0.12
C THR A 37 2.86 -0.20 0.85
N SER A 38 3.18 -1.29 1.56
CA SER A 38 2.22 -2.02 2.39
C SER A 38 0.95 -2.40 1.61
N ALA A 39 -0.24 -1.99 2.05
CA ALA A 39 -1.49 -2.20 1.31
C ALA A 39 -1.43 -1.68 -0.14
N GLY A 40 -0.74 -0.56 -0.38
CA GLY A 40 -0.49 -0.03 -1.73
C GLY A 40 0.39 -0.97 -2.56
N SER A 41 1.30 -1.74 -1.94
CA SER A 41 2.09 -2.75 -2.66
C SER A 41 1.23 -3.95 -3.10
N ILE A 42 0.24 -4.33 -2.30
CA ILE A 42 -0.72 -5.39 -2.67
C ILE A 42 -1.54 -4.93 -3.89
N VAL A 43 -2.19 -3.78 -3.76
CA VAL A 43 -3.02 -3.22 -4.85
C VAL A 43 -2.18 -2.99 -6.11
N GLY A 44 -1.00 -2.39 -5.96
CA GLY A 44 -0.08 -2.11 -7.06
C GLY A 44 0.35 -3.36 -7.83
N ALA A 45 0.63 -4.47 -7.12
CA ALA A 45 1.00 -5.74 -7.75
C ALA A 45 -0.16 -6.34 -8.55
N PHE A 46 -1.40 -6.30 -8.05
CA PHE A 46 -2.57 -6.77 -8.79
C PHE A 46 -2.83 -5.91 -10.04
N ILE A 47 -2.77 -4.59 -9.93
CA ILE A 47 -2.91 -3.66 -11.07
C ILE A 47 -1.80 -3.90 -12.09
N ALA A 48 -0.55 -4.05 -11.64
CA ALA A 48 0.56 -4.33 -12.52
C ALA A 48 0.47 -5.71 -13.19
N ALA A 49 -0.18 -6.69 -12.54
CA ALA A 49 -0.53 -7.97 -13.14
C ALA A 49 -1.71 -7.89 -14.13
N GLY A 50 -2.34 -6.73 -14.27
CA GLY A 50 -3.45 -6.46 -15.21
C GLY A 50 -4.82 -6.85 -14.70
N LYS A 51 -5.03 -6.84 -13.38
CA LYS A 51 -6.34 -7.00 -12.76
C LYS A 51 -7.05 -5.66 -12.67
N GLU A 52 -8.36 -5.67 -12.87
CA GLU A 52 -9.21 -4.50 -12.71
C GLU A 52 -9.54 -4.25 -11.22
N PRO A 53 -9.75 -2.98 -10.80
CA PRO A 53 -9.99 -2.64 -9.40
C PRO A 53 -11.14 -3.42 -8.75
N GLU A 54 -12.25 -3.62 -9.45
CA GLU A 54 -13.42 -4.34 -8.94
C GLU A 54 -13.14 -5.84 -8.78
N GLU A 55 -12.36 -6.44 -9.69
CA GLU A 55 -11.93 -7.84 -9.54
C GLU A 55 -11.09 -8.01 -8.26
N ILE A 56 -10.18 -7.05 -8.00
CA ILE A 56 -9.32 -7.07 -6.80
C ILE A 56 -10.17 -6.93 -5.54
N LEU A 57 -11.15 -6.00 -5.54
CA LEU A 57 -12.09 -5.83 -4.43
C LEU A 57 -12.80 -7.15 -4.11
N GLU A 58 -13.39 -7.80 -5.12
CA GLU A 58 -14.11 -9.06 -4.95
C GLU A 58 -13.23 -10.24 -4.51
N LEU A 59 -11.95 -10.23 -4.87
CA LEU A 59 -10.99 -11.24 -4.44
C LEU A 59 -10.59 -11.03 -2.97
N VAL A 60 -10.27 -9.79 -2.58
CA VAL A 60 -9.63 -9.50 -1.28
C VAL A 60 -10.65 -9.31 -0.15
N LYS A 61 -11.83 -8.71 -0.41
CA LYS A 61 -12.85 -8.46 0.63
C LYS A 61 -13.41 -9.73 1.29
N LYS A 62 -13.30 -10.88 0.62
CA LYS A 62 -13.71 -12.20 1.16
C LYS A 62 -12.80 -12.69 2.29
N HIS A 63 -11.62 -12.07 2.45
CA HIS A 63 -10.62 -12.46 3.44
C HIS A 63 -10.55 -11.43 4.57
N ARG A 64 -10.56 -11.91 5.82
CA ARG A 64 -10.39 -11.07 6.99
C ARG A 64 -8.91 -10.99 7.37
N PHE A 65 -8.53 -9.96 8.13
CA PHE A 65 -7.16 -9.81 8.63
C PHE A 65 -6.61 -11.09 9.29
N ILE A 66 -7.44 -11.82 10.03
CA ILE A 66 -7.04 -13.08 10.68
C ILE A 66 -6.60 -14.17 9.68
N ASP A 67 -7.08 -14.11 8.45
CA ASP A 67 -6.73 -15.05 7.39
C ASP A 67 -5.32 -14.81 6.85
N PHE A 68 -4.79 -13.59 7.06
CA PHE A 68 -3.44 -13.18 6.64
C PHE A 68 -2.38 -13.40 7.72
N ALA A 69 -2.78 -13.43 8.99
CA ALA A 69 -1.88 -13.44 10.13
C ALA A 69 -1.91 -14.80 10.87
N LYS A 70 -0.73 -15.30 11.25
CA LYS A 70 -0.60 -16.46 12.13
C LYS A 70 0.10 -16.03 13.42
N VAL A 71 -0.48 -16.39 14.56
CA VAL A 71 0.14 -16.14 15.87
C VAL A 71 1.41 -16.97 16.02
N THR A 72 2.51 -16.34 16.35
CA THR A 72 3.75 -17.02 16.76
C THR A 72 3.75 -17.19 18.27
N LEU A 73 3.88 -18.40 18.78
CA LEU A 73 3.98 -18.73 20.20
C LEU A 73 5.43 -19.14 20.56
N PRO A 74 5.83 -19.10 21.86
CA PRO A 74 5.15 -18.65 23.05
C PRO A 74 5.76 -17.37 23.64
N GLY A 75 4.91 -16.42 24.05
CA GLY A 75 5.30 -15.30 24.91
C GLY A 75 5.56 -13.95 24.26
N GLY A 76 5.42 -13.81 22.94
CA GLY A 76 5.58 -12.52 22.27
C GLY A 76 4.47 -12.28 21.26
N GLY A 77 3.75 -11.18 21.36
CA GLY A 77 2.61 -10.82 20.53
C GLY A 77 2.92 -10.50 19.06
N PHE A 78 3.83 -11.23 18.44
CA PHE A 78 4.18 -11.10 17.04
C PHE A 78 3.37 -12.09 16.19
N PHE A 79 2.88 -11.59 15.05
CA PHE A 79 2.26 -12.43 14.03
C PHE A 79 3.26 -12.68 12.90
N THR A 80 3.15 -13.85 12.22
CA THR A 80 3.81 -14.06 10.93
C THR A 80 2.83 -13.80 9.80
N LEU A 81 3.37 -13.45 8.64
CA LEU A 81 2.65 -13.27 7.38
C LEU A 81 2.71 -14.54 6.49
N ASP A 82 2.86 -15.74 7.07
CA ASP A 82 2.98 -16.97 6.29
C ASP A 82 1.65 -17.35 5.61
N ASN A 83 0.53 -17.07 6.27
CA ASN A 83 -0.78 -17.26 5.66
C ASN A 83 -1.05 -16.25 4.55
N PHE A 84 -0.57 -15.02 4.70
CA PHE A 84 -0.62 -14.00 3.67
C PHE A 84 0.10 -14.45 2.40
N GLU A 85 1.31 -15.00 2.52
CA GLU A 85 2.09 -15.51 1.40
C GLU A 85 1.30 -16.58 0.64
N LYS A 86 0.79 -17.60 1.33
CA LYS A 86 -0.04 -18.65 0.74
C LYS A 86 -1.32 -18.12 0.06
N LEU A 87 -1.92 -17.08 0.62
CA LEU A 87 -3.10 -16.46 0.03
C LEU A 87 -2.74 -15.69 -1.23
N MET A 88 -1.67 -14.89 -1.19
CA MET A 88 -1.18 -14.17 -2.37
C MET A 88 -0.80 -15.12 -3.51
N GLU A 89 -0.21 -16.27 -3.19
CA GLU A 89 0.06 -17.32 -4.18
C GLU A 89 -1.20 -17.85 -4.89
N LYS A 90 -2.34 -17.84 -4.23
CA LYS A 90 -3.61 -18.27 -4.84
C LYS A 90 -4.29 -17.17 -5.66
N LEU A 91 -4.16 -15.92 -5.22
CA LEU A 91 -4.91 -14.79 -5.76
C LEU A 91 -4.15 -14.02 -6.85
N LEU A 92 -2.83 -13.84 -6.68
CA LEU A 92 -2.00 -13.07 -7.61
C LEU A 92 -1.51 -13.98 -8.74
N PRO A 93 -1.75 -13.63 -10.02
CA PRO A 93 -1.35 -14.48 -11.14
C PRO A 93 0.15 -14.44 -11.47
N ALA A 94 0.91 -13.51 -10.88
CA ALA A 94 2.36 -13.32 -11.04
C ALA A 94 3.14 -13.91 -9.86
N ARG A 95 4.35 -14.45 -10.11
CA ARG A 95 5.27 -14.95 -9.09
C ARG A 95 6.53 -14.10 -8.99
N GLU A 96 7.00 -13.62 -10.12
CA GLU A 96 8.16 -12.76 -10.28
C GLU A 96 7.72 -11.35 -10.72
N PHE A 97 8.54 -10.35 -10.47
CA PHE A 97 8.30 -9.01 -11.03
C PHE A 97 8.27 -9.02 -12.55
N SER A 98 9.02 -9.90 -13.19
CA SER A 98 9.06 -10.09 -14.65
C SER A 98 7.75 -10.62 -15.25
N ASP A 99 6.87 -11.23 -14.45
CA ASP A 99 5.55 -11.71 -14.89
C ASP A 99 4.52 -10.58 -15.00
N LEU A 100 4.83 -9.39 -14.47
CA LEU A 100 3.91 -8.26 -14.43
C LEU A 100 3.81 -7.58 -15.81
N LYS A 101 2.62 -7.09 -16.14
CA LYS A 101 2.35 -6.37 -17.39
C LYS A 101 2.86 -4.92 -17.37
N LEU A 102 2.97 -4.33 -16.17
CA LEU A 102 3.49 -2.99 -15.96
C LEU A 102 4.70 -3.05 -15.01
N PRO A 103 5.69 -2.16 -15.19
CA PRO A 103 6.75 -1.97 -14.22
C PRO A 103 6.17 -1.63 -12.84
N PHE A 104 6.62 -2.36 -11.81
CA PHE A 104 6.14 -2.19 -10.45
C PHE A 104 7.31 -2.08 -9.46
N TYR A 105 7.17 -1.20 -8.48
CA TYR A 105 8.14 -0.99 -7.39
C TYR A 105 7.45 -1.17 -6.03
N ALA A 106 7.95 -2.06 -5.19
CA ALA A 106 7.49 -2.20 -3.81
C ALA A 106 8.51 -1.59 -2.84
N SER A 107 8.04 -0.68 -1.98
CA SER A 107 8.86 -0.04 -0.94
C SER A 107 9.04 -0.96 0.25
N VAL A 108 10.27 -1.15 0.70
CA VAL A 108 10.64 -1.91 1.91
C VAL A 108 11.70 -1.19 2.71
N THR A 109 11.73 -1.37 4.03
CA THR A 109 12.76 -0.82 4.92
C THR A 109 13.78 -1.89 5.27
N ASN A 110 15.03 -1.71 4.86
CA ASN A 110 16.13 -2.60 5.21
C ASN A 110 16.62 -2.30 6.64
N LEU A 111 16.54 -3.29 7.54
CA LEU A 111 16.92 -3.12 8.95
C LEU A 111 18.43 -3.08 9.20
N TYR A 112 19.25 -3.61 8.29
CA TYR A 112 20.70 -3.58 8.45
C TYR A 112 21.30 -2.24 8.01
N THR A 113 20.75 -1.66 6.91
CA THR A 113 21.28 -0.40 6.36
C THR A 113 20.54 0.82 6.87
N GLY A 114 19.33 0.66 7.45
CA GLY A 114 18.46 1.76 7.83
C GLY A 114 17.95 2.58 6.65
N LYS A 115 17.89 2.00 5.45
CA LYS A 115 17.48 2.68 4.22
C LYS A 115 16.20 2.09 3.63
N VAL A 116 15.44 2.93 2.93
CA VAL A 116 14.36 2.46 2.05
C VAL A 116 14.98 1.83 0.80
N GLU A 117 14.39 0.73 0.34
CA GLU A 117 14.70 0.10 -0.94
C GLU A 117 13.41 -0.07 -1.74
N TYR A 118 13.49 0.18 -3.04
CA TYR A 118 12.37 0.00 -3.97
C TYR A 118 12.65 -1.23 -4.83
N LYS A 119 12.08 -2.36 -4.41
CA LYS A 119 12.26 -3.65 -5.09
C LYS A 119 11.41 -3.72 -6.33
N ASN A 120 11.99 -4.14 -7.45
CA ASN A 120 11.32 -4.25 -8.74
C ASN A 120 11.80 -5.46 -9.56
N ASP A 121 12.49 -6.39 -8.92
CA ASP A 121 13.02 -7.63 -9.52
C ASP A 121 12.94 -8.79 -8.54
N GLY A 122 13.14 -10.01 -9.07
CA GLY A 122 13.10 -11.27 -8.30
C GLY A 122 11.69 -11.67 -7.85
N PRO A 123 11.58 -12.47 -6.75
CA PRO A 123 10.32 -13.05 -6.31
C PRO A 123 9.37 -11.97 -5.75
N LEU A 124 8.20 -11.83 -6.38
CA LEU A 124 7.23 -10.76 -6.11
C LEU A 124 6.56 -10.90 -4.73
N ILE A 125 6.03 -12.06 -4.41
CA ILE A 125 5.21 -12.27 -3.20
C ILE A 125 6.03 -12.10 -1.92
N PRO A 126 7.26 -12.62 -1.78
CA PRO A 126 8.12 -12.36 -0.63
C PRO A 126 8.43 -10.88 -0.43
N VAL A 127 8.60 -10.11 -1.50
CA VAL A 127 8.83 -8.66 -1.42
C VAL A 127 7.57 -7.92 -0.94
N ILE A 128 6.38 -8.26 -1.47
CA ILE A 128 5.11 -7.69 -0.98
C ILE A 128 4.90 -8.05 0.50
N LYS A 129 5.20 -9.28 0.90
CA LYS A 129 5.18 -9.72 2.32
C LYS A 129 6.08 -8.83 3.17
N ALA A 130 7.29 -8.52 2.74
CA ALA A 130 8.21 -7.62 3.43
C ALA A 130 7.66 -6.18 3.52
N SER A 131 7.09 -5.68 2.43
CA SER A 131 6.43 -4.37 2.37
C SER A 131 5.24 -4.25 3.32
N CYS A 132 4.60 -5.36 3.69
CA CYS A 132 3.47 -5.43 4.63
C CYS A 132 3.87 -5.77 6.08
N ALA A 133 5.15 -5.93 6.37
CA ALA A 133 5.63 -6.32 7.69
C ALA A 133 5.68 -5.12 8.66
N ILE A 134 4.50 -4.68 9.13
CA ILE A 134 4.35 -3.55 10.07
C ILE A 134 5.10 -3.86 11.38
N PRO A 135 5.98 -2.95 11.86
CA PRO A 135 6.70 -3.13 13.13
C PRO A 135 5.75 -3.42 14.29
N VAL A 136 6.20 -4.25 15.24
CA VAL A 136 5.43 -4.66 16.44
C VAL A 136 4.22 -5.56 16.14
N LEU A 137 3.64 -5.53 14.95
CA LEU A 137 2.60 -6.47 14.54
C LEU A 137 3.20 -7.74 13.96
N PHE A 138 4.12 -7.59 13.02
CA PHE A 138 4.68 -8.70 12.28
C PHE A 138 6.18 -8.87 12.51
N THR A 139 6.63 -10.11 12.40
CA THR A 139 8.06 -10.42 12.38
C THR A 139 8.70 -9.86 11.10
N PRO A 140 9.94 -9.36 11.18
CA PRO A 140 10.70 -8.96 9.99
C PRO A 140 10.84 -10.12 8.99
N VAL A 141 10.81 -9.78 7.70
CA VAL A 141 10.94 -10.74 6.60
C VAL A 141 12.39 -10.81 6.13
N ARG A 142 12.90 -12.03 5.95
CA ARG A 142 14.26 -12.26 5.42
C ARG A 142 14.19 -12.43 3.91
N LEU A 143 14.94 -11.58 3.17
CA LEU A 143 15.13 -11.68 1.71
C LEU A 143 16.63 -11.56 1.44
N ASP A 144 17.22 -12.51 0.71
CA ASP A 144 18.64 -12.51 0.30
C ASP A 144 19.63 -12.22 1.44
N GLY A 145 19.38 -12.81 2.60
CA GLY A 145 20.20 -12.64 3.79
C GLY A 145 19.99 -11.34 4.56
N GLN A 146 19.22 -10.39 4.02
CA GLN A 146 18.86 -9.12 4.68
C GLN A 146 17.50 -9.24 5.40
N MET A 147 17.26 -8.34 6.37
CA MET A 147 15.99 -8.28 7.11
C MET A 147 15.23 -7.01 6.75
N TYR A 148 13.94 -7.17 6.45
CA TYR A 148 13.08 -6.08 6.01
C TYR A 148 11.83 -5.95 6.86
N LEU A 149 11.38 -4.72 6.99
CA LEU A 149 10.07 -4.31 7.51
C LEU A 149 9.32 -3.47 6.48
N ASP A 150 8.09 -3.11 6.82
CA ASP A 150 7.20 -2.26 6.03
C ASP A 150 7.91 -0.96 5.57
N GLY A 151 7.76 -0.65 4.29
CA GLY A 151 8.33 0.55 3.69
C GLY A 151 7.83 1.85 4.32
N GLY A 152 6.62 1.83 4.90
CA GLY A 152 6.00 2.99 5.56
C GLY A 152 6.77 3.56 6.75
N ILE A 153 7.81 2.86 7.24
CA ILE A 153 8.75 3.43 8.23
C ILE A 153 9.55 4.59 7.62
N LEU A 154 9.97 4.46 6.36
CA LEU A 154 10.89 5.42 5.71
C LEU A 154 10.27 6.14 4.52
N ASP A 155 9.41 5.46 3.74
CA ASP A 155 8.70 6.04 2.60
C ASP A 155 7.33 5.36 2.41
N ASN A 156 6.30 6.02 2.93
CA ASN A 156 4.92 5.54 2.81
C ASN A 156 4.26 5.91 1.48
N LEU A 157 4.76 6.94 0.80
CA LEU A 157 4.23 7.43 -0.48
C LEU A 157 5.33 7.31 -1.56
N PRO A 158 5.60 6.12 -2.09
CA PRO A 158 6.81 5.79 -2.83
C PRO A 158 6.79 6.34 -4.27
N TYR A 159 6.75 7.67 -4.43
CA TYR A 159 6.82 8.33 -5.74
C TYR A 159 8.24 8.37 -6.33
N THR A 160 9.25 8.29 -5.47
CA THR A 160 10.67 8.42 -5.84
C THR A 160 11.10 7.48 -6.98
N PRO A 161 10.74 6.18 -7.01
CA PRO A 161 11.16 5.29 -8.09
C PRO A 161 10.48 5.59 -9.44
N LEU A 162 9.42 6.43 -9.46
CA LEU A 162 8.71 6.88 -10.65
C LEU A 162 9.29 8.19 -11.20
N ALA A 163 9.95 8.99 -10.35
CA ALA A 163 10.53 10.27 -10.72
C ALA A 163 11.58 10.11 -11.84
N GLY A 164 11.50 10.96 -12.86
CA GLY A 164 12.35 10.91 -14.05
C GLY A 164 12.07 9.78 -15.04
N LYS A 165 11.09 8.88 -14.72
CA LYS A 165 10.64 7.79 -15.61
C LYS A 165 9.23 8.02 -16.14
N CYS A 166 8.45 8.84 -15.44
CA CYS A 166 7.10 9.22 -15.80
C CYS A 166 7.01 10.73 -16.00
N ASP A 167 6.19 11.16 -16.95
CA ASP A 167 5.94 12.58 -17.25
C ASP A 167 5.06 13.21 -16.17
N ARG A 168 4.14 12.43 -15.62
CA ARG A 168 3.23 12.80 -14.54
C ARG A 168 3.19 11.72 -13.48
N ILE A 169 3.12 12.14 -12.21
CA ILE A 169 3.02 11.23 -11.07
C ILE A 169 1.79 11.59 -10.25
N ILE A 170 0.92 10.61 -10.08
CA ILE A 170 -0.24 10.67 -9.18
C ILE A 170 0.12 9.90 -7.92
N VAL A 171 -0.05 10.51 -6.75
CA VAL A 171 0.11 9.85 -5.46
C VAL A 171 -1.26 9.66 -4.82
N VAL A 172 -1.55 8.46 -4.34
CA VAL A 172 -2.78 8.19 -3.57
C VAL A 172 -2.41 7.93 -2.12
N ASN A 173 -2.81 8.85 -1.23
CA ASN A 173 -2.58 8.75 0.21
C ASN A 173 -3.89 8.40 0.94
N VAL A 174 -3.96 7.20 1.51
CA VAL A 174 -5.13 6.72 2.27
C VAL A 174 -4.97 6.87 3.78
N ASN A 175 -3.89 7.50 4.22
CA ASN A 175 -3.62 7.74 5.65
C ASN A 175 -3.90 9.18 6.10
N SER A 176 -4.28 10.08 5.22
CA SER A 176 -4.62 11.46 5.59
C SER A 176 -5.73 11.50 6.65
N GLY A 177 -5.60 12.39 7.64
CA GLY A 177 -6.62 12.59 8.69
C GLY A 177 -6.74 11.48 9.73
N SER A 178 -5.70 10.67 9.94
CA SER A 178 -5.70 9.62 10.98
C SER A 178 -5.70 10.21 12.39
N GLU A 179 -6.87 10.47 12.96
CA GLU A 179 -7.07 10.82 14.37
C GLU A 179 -7.13 9.54 15.21
N GLY A 180 -6.00 9.10 15.75
CA GLY A 180 -5.89 7.79 16.44
C GLY A 180 -5.75 7.90 17.96
N VAL A 181 -6.64 8.62 18.65
CA VAL A 181 -6.55 8.83 20.10
C VAL A 181 -6.96 7.60 20.92
N GLU A 182 -7.82 6.72 20.40
CA GLU A 182 -8.45 5.64 21.16
C GLU A 182 -7.54 4.44 21.52
N ARG A 183 -6.30 4.37 20.99
CA ARG A 183 -5.44 3.18 21.09
C ARG A 183 -4.27 3.30 22.04
N LEU A 184 -4.14 4.42 22.77
CA LEU A 184 -2.94 4.71 23.60
C LEU A 184 -2.86 3.90 24.90
N GLY A 185 -3.89 3.13 25.25
CA GLY A 185 -3.95 2.35 26.48
C GLY A 185 -3.05 1.10 26.57
N SER A 186 -2.24 0.81 25.52
CA SER A 186 -1.32 -0.33 25.50
C SER A 186 -0.04 -0.01 24.75
N LEU A 187 1.07 -0.67 25.10
CA LEU A 187 2.35 -0.52 24.40
C LEU A 187 2.22 -0.82 22.90
N LYS A 188 1.46 -1.86 22.54
CA LYS A 188 1.15 -2.19 21.14
C LYS A 188 0.39 -1.06 20.45
N GLY A 189 -0.63 -0.50 21.09
CA GLY A 189 -1.39 0.62 20.54
C GLY A 189 -0.54 1.87 20.34
N ALA A 190 0.31 2.21 21.31
CA ALA A 190 1.24 3.33 21.21
C ALA A 190 2.25 3.13 20.07
N ALA A 191 2.81 1.93 19.91
CA ALA A 191 3.76 1.61 18.85
C ALA A 191 3.11 1.67 17.45
N LEU A 192 1.88 1.17 17.29
CA LEU A 192 1.12 1.29 16.04
C LEU A 192 0.82 2.76 15.72
N ARG A 193 0.45 3.56 16.72
CA ARG A 193 0.23 4.99 16.51
C ARG A 193 1.50 5.72 16.10
N ALA A 194 2.63 5.38 16.72
CA ALA A 194 3.94 5.92 16.33
C ALA A 194 4.25 5.58 14.85
N PHE A 195 4.00 4.34 14.42
CA PHE A 195 4.15 3.94 13.03
C PHE A 195 3.23 4.74 12.10
N GLU A 196 1.94 4.91 12.44
CA GLU A 196 1.01 5.73 11.65
C GLU A 196 1.47 7.19 11.51
N ILE A 197 2.00 7.78 12.59
CA ILE A 197 2.56 9.16 12.58
C ILE A 197 3.76 9.24 11.63
N ILE A 198 4.68 8.27 11.74
CA ILE A 198 5.87 8.21 10.88
C ILE A 198 5.47 8.06 9.41
N ALA A 199 4.53 7.16 9.12
CA ALA A 199 4.04 6.92 7.76
C ALA A 199 3.35 8.14 7.11
N ASN A 200 2.83 9.06 7.91
CA ASN A 200 2.17 10.27 7.41
C ASN A 200 3.10 11.48 7.19
N ARG A 201 4.35 11.43 7.64
CA ARG A 201 5.26 12.59 7.57
C ARG A 201 5.61 13.02 6.14
N ASP A 202 5.54 12.10 5.16
CA ASP A 202 6.05 12.32 3.81
C ASP A 202 5.02 12.99 2.86
N SER A 203 3.80 13.27 3.34
CA SER A 203 2.75 13.84 2.50
C SER A 203 3.10 15.22 1.94
N GLU A 204 3.77 16.08 2.71
CA GLU A 204 4.20 17.41 2.25
C GLU A 204 5.28 17.33 1.15
N ASN A 205 6.23 16.40 1.28
CA ASN A 205 7.24 16.17 0.24
C ASN A 205 6.60 15.67 -1.06
N ALA A 206 5.61 14.80 -0.97
CA ALA A 206 4.87 14.31 -2.12
C ALA A 206 4.11 15.45 -2.83
N LYS A 207 3.46 16.35 -2.08
CA LYS A 207 2.76 17.53 -2.62
C LYS A 207 3.68 18.44 -3.45
N CYS A 208 4.93 18.55 -3.05
CA CYS A 208 5.89 19.40 -3.76
C CYS A 208 6.50 18.75 -5.01
N ASN A 209 6.44 17.43 -5.15
CA ASN A 209 7.19 16.67 -6.15
C ASN A 209 6.34 15.83 -7.11
N CYS A 210 5.01 15.85 -6.96
CA CYS A 210 4.09 15.08 -7.79
C CYS A 210 3.10 15.99 -8.51
N SER A 211 2.54 15.49 -9.62
CA SER A 211 1.55 16.25 -10.41
C SER A 211 0.23 16.36 -9.67
N LEU A 212 -0.15 15.31 -8.94
CA LEU A 212 -1.41 15.26 -8.20
C LEU A 212 -1.26 14.38 -6.96
N ILE A 213 -1.81 14.82 -5.83
CA ILE A 213 -2.07 13.98 -4.67
C ILE A 213 -3.57 13.80 -4.49
N ILE A 214 -4.00 12.55 -4.33
CA ILE A 214 -5.39 12.17 -4.05
C ILE A 214 -5.44 11.67 -2.60
N GLU A 215 -6.15 12.41 -1.75
CA GLU A 215 -6.28 12.13 -0.31
C GLU A 215 -7.76 12.01 0.06
N PRO A 216 -8.41 10.83 -0.11
CA PRO A 216 -9.83 10.69 0.21
C PRO A 216 -10.11 10.99 1.69
N PRO A 217 -11.06 11.89 2.00
CA PRO A 217 -11.34 12.31 3.37
C PRO A 217 -12.09 11.22 4.16
N GLY A 218 -12.06 11.32 5.49
CA GLY A 218 -12.86 10.47 6.37
C GLY A 218 -12.35 9.04 6.54
N LEU A 219 -11.18 8.70 6.00
CA LEU A 219 -10.55 7.38 6.18
C LEU A 219 -10.00 7.18 7.61
N GLY A 220 -9.76 8.25 8.35
CA GLY A 220 -9.20 8.19 9.72
C GLY A 220 -10.06 7.40 10.73
N LYS A 221 -11.38 7.32 10.51
CA LYS A 221 -12.31 6.55 11.37
C LYS A 221 -12.18 5.03 11.24
N PHE A 222 -11.57 4.53 10.17
CA PHE A 222 -11.42 3.10 9.94
C PHE A 222 -10.13 2.57 10.54
N LYS A 223 -10.20 1.39 11.18
CA LYS A 223 -9.05 0.72 11.76
C LYS A 223 -8.21 0.06 10.66
N ILE A 224 -6.89 0.16 10.75
CA ILE A 224 -5.95 -0.36 9.72
C ILE A 224 -6.01 -1.89 9.52
N LEU A 225 -6.58 -2.64 10.49
CA LEU A 225 -6.69 -4.11 10.42
C LEU A 225 -8.13 -4.59 10.23
N ASP A 226 -9.09 -3.69 10.03
CA ASP A 226 -10.50 -4.04 9.89
C ASP A 226 -10.93 -4.01 8.42
N THR A 227 -10.99 -5.17 7.81
CA THR A 227 -11.37 -5.35 6.40
C THR A 227 -12.89 -5.45 6.18
N SER A 228 -13.72 -5.34 7.23
CA SER A 228 -15.18 -5.46 7.12
C SER A 228 -15.85 -4.31 6.36
N HIS A 229 -15.15 -3.20 6.19
CA HIS A 229 -15.61 -1.97 5.51
C HIS A 229 -15.04 -1.82 4.10
N ALA A 230 -14.73 -2.91 3.41
CA ALA A 230 -14.07 -2.87 2.10
C ALA A 230 -14.88 -2.07 1.06
N ASP A 231 -16.19 -2.31 0.98
CA ASP A 231 -17.07 -1.62 0.04
C ASP A 231 -17.21 -0.13 0.39
N ASP A 232 -17.36 0.23 1.68
CA ASP A 232 -17.41 1.63 2.12
C ASP A 232 -16.13 2.39 1.77
N LEU A 233 -14.98 1.77 2.00
CA LEU A 233 -13.67 2.33 1.69
C LEU A 233 -13.46 2.53 0.18
N PHE A 234 -13.89 1.57 -0.62
CA PHE A 234 -13.89 1.66 -2.08
C PHE A 234 -14.72 2.86 -2.54
N GLU A 235 -15.97 2.98 -2.07
CA GLU A 235 -16.87 4.08 -2.43
C GLU A 235 -16.32 5.46 -2.03
N ILE A 236 -15.68 5.57 -0.85
CA ILE A 236 -15.03 6.82 -0.43
C ILE A 236 -13.95 7.23 -1.42
N GLY A 237 -13.07 6.28 -1.83
CA GLY A 237 -12.02 6.53 -2.81
C GLY A 237 -12.58 6.93 -4.17
N TYR A 238 -13.57 6.18 -4.65
CA TYR A 238 -14.22 6.41 -5.95
C TYR A 238 -14.91 7.79 -6.01
N ASN A 239 -15.77 8.08 -5.03
CA ASN A 239 -16.51 9.33 -5.00
C ASN A 239 -15.61 10.56 -4.86
N HIS A 240 -14.56 10.46 -4.03
CA HIS A 240 -13.60 11.56 -3.88
C HIS A 240 -12.84 11.83 -5.19
N CYS A 241 -12.34 10.81 -5.86
CA CYS A 241 -11.61 10.98 -7.11
C CYS A 241 -12.49 11.56 -8.23
N ASN A 242 -13.79 11.24 -8.24
CA ASN A 242 -14.74 11.81 -9.20
C ASN A 242 -15.02 13.30 -8.97
N GLN A 243 -14.78 13.82 -7.76
CA GLN A 243 -14.94 15.25 -7.44
C GLN A 243 -13.70 16.08 -7.76
N ILE A 244 -12.58 15.44 -8.09
CA ILE A 244 -11.32 16.14 -8.42
C ILE A 244 -11.24 16.32 -9.94
N ASP A 245 -10.81 17.52 -10.35
CA ASP A 245 -10.41 17.78 -11.74
C ASP A 245 -9.00 17.23 -11.99
N VAL A 246 -8.95 15.92 -12.26
CA VAL A 246 -7.68 15.22 -12.46
C VAL A 246 -7.03 15.59 -13.79
N GLU A 247 -7.85 15.88 -14.82
CA GLU A 247 -7.37 16.19 -16.15
C GLU A 247 -6.56 17.49 -16.15
N SER A 248 -7.09 18.54 -15.56
CA SER A 248 -6.38 19.82 -15.41
C SER A 248 -5.09 19.70 -14.59
N ALA A 249 -5.03 18.81 -13.60
CA ALA A 249 -3.82 18.60 -12.80
C ALA A 249 -2.71 17.84 -13.57
N LEU A 250 -3.05 17.21 -14.69
CA LEU A 250 -2.10 16.44 -15.52
C LEU A 250 -1.68 17.19 -16.81
N GLU A 251 -2.29 18.32 -17.12
CA GLU A 251 -1.85 19.20 -18.20
C GLU A 251 -0.53 19.93 -17.82
#